data_5ed6b34b349af13e2a808b379537409b
#
_entry.id   5ed6b34b349af13e2a808b379537409b
#
_cell.length_a   1.000
_cell.length_b   1.000
_cell.length_c   1.000
_cell.angle_alpha   90.00
_cell.angle_beta   90.00
_cell.angle_gamma   90.00
#
_symmetry.space_group_name_H-M   'P 1'
#
loop_
_entity.id
_entity.type
_entity.pdbx_description
1 polymer ?
#
loop_
_entity_poly.entity_id
_entity_poly.type
_entity_poly.pdbx_seq_one_letter_code
_entity_poly.pdbx_strand_id
1 'polypeptide(L)' 'MNIILYSKDGCPNCVTAKKLLESKGLTYQEFDVGTPDGVVIFQANVSAQHRQLPQIFINNQRVGGLAGLQAALKQIEGS' A
#
# COMPACT_ATOMS: atom_id res chain seq x y z
N MET A 1 4.90 -9.09 10.15
CA MET A 1 4.72 -7.71 9.67
C MET A 1 3.37 -7.61 8.98
N ASN A 2 2.57 -6.64 9.37
CA ASN A 2 1.25 -6.45 8.79
C ASN A 2 1.32 -5.38 7.71
N ILE A 3 1.09 -5.76 6.45
CA ILE A 3 1.15 -4.83 5.33
C ILE A 3 -0.22 -4.76 4.67
N ILE A 4 -0.73 -3.54 4.51
CA ILE A 4 -2.00 -3.27 3.84
C ILE A 4 -1.73 -2.33 2.68
N LEU A 5 -2.26 -2.68 1.51
CA LEU A 5 -2.09 -1.92 0.28
C LEU A 5 -3.44 -1.61 -0.33
N TYR A 6 -3.69 -0.33 -0.57
CA TYR A 6 -4.89 0.12 -1.30
C TYR A 6 -4.51 0.42 -2.74
N SER A 7 -5.26 -0.14 -3.67
CA SER A 7 -4.95 -0.08 -5.10
C SER A 7 -6.21 0.07 -5.93
N LYS A 8 -6.03 0.25 -7.24
CA LYS A 8 -7.13 0.18 -8.22
C LYS A 8 -6.57 -0.27 -9.55
N ASP A 9 -7.47 -0.70 -10.44
CA ASP A 9 -7.09 -1.05 -11.80
C ASP A 9 -6.54 0.19 -12.54
N GLY A 10 -5.58 -0.04 -13.44
CA GLY A 10 -5.01 1.04 -14.23
C GLY A 10 -4.02 1.92 -13.48
N CYS A 11 -3.52 1.46 -12.34
CA CYS A 11 -2.54 2.20 -11.55
C CYS A 11 -1.16 1.53 -11.70
N PRO A 12 -0.26 2.09 -12.52
CA PRO A 12 1.06 1.48 -12.72
C PRO A 12 1.88 1.37 -11.43
N ASN A 13 1.81 2.40 -10.58
CA ASN A 13 2.56 2.38 -9.32
C ASN A 13 2.00 1.35 -8.35
N CYS A 14 0.71 1.05 -8.42
CA CYS A 14 0.11 -0.02 -7.62
C CYS A 14 0.68 -1.38 -8.03
N VAL A 15 0.78 -1.62 -9.35
CA VAL A 15 1.36 -2.85 -9.88
C VAL A 15 2.81 -2.99 -9.44
N THR A 16 3.59 -1.92 -9.56
CA THR A 16 5.00 -1.92 -9.17
C THR A 16 5.15 -2.18 -7.67
N ALA A 17 4.30 -1.57 -6.84
CA ALA A 17 4.35 -1.79 -5.40
C ALA A 17 4.08 -3.25 -5.03
N LYS A 18 3.07 -3.85 -5.67
CA LYS A 18 2.77 -5.27 -5.43
C LYS A 18 3.91 -6.17 -5.84
N LYS A 19 4.50 -5.93 -7.01
CA LYS A 19 5.65 -6.70 -7.48
C LYS A 19 6.84 -6.56 -6.54
N LEU A 20 7.07 -5.36 -6.02
CA LEU A 20 8.16 -5.13 -5.07
C LEU A 20 7.97 -5.95 -3.80
N LEU A 21 6.76 -5.94 -3.24
CA LEU A 21 6.46 -6.73 -2.04
C LEU A 21 6.64 -8.23 -2.31
N GLU A 22 6.15 -8.70 -3.44
CA GLU A 22 6.27 -10.11 -3.82
C GLU A 22 7.71 -10.51 -4.04
N SER A 23 8.53 -9.65 -4.63
CA SER A 23 9.95 -9.93 -4.85
C SER A 23 10.73 -10.05 -3.55
N LYS A 24 10.23 -9.43 -2.48
CA LYS A 24 10.84 -9.52 -1.14
C LYS A 24 10.28 -10.68 -0.31
N GLY A 25 9.38 -11.46 -0.88
CA GLY A 25 8.75 -12.56 -0.15
C GLY A 25 7.80 -12.10 0.94
N LEU A 26 7.31 -10.86 0.87
CA LEU A 26 6.42 -10.31 1.88
C LEU A 26 4.96 -10.51 1.47
N THR A 27 4.15 -10.96 2.42
CA THR A 27 2.71 -11.07 2.22
C THR A 27 2.04 -9.74 2.59
N TYR A 28 0.93 -9.44 1.94
CA TYR A 28 0.18 -8.21 2.19
C TYR A 28 -1.29 -8.44 1.94
N GLN A 29 -2.11 -7.58 2.54
CA GLN A 29 -3.55 -7.56 2.30
C GLN A 29 -3.85 -6.41 1.34
N GLU A 30 -4.56 -6.71 0.26
CA GLU A 30 -4.90 -5.72 -0.75
C GLU A 30 -6.38 -5.38 -0.68
N PHE A 31 -6.70 -4.08 -0.72
CA PHE A 31 -8.07 -3.59 -0.88
C PHE A 31 -8.17 -2.82 -2.18
N ASP A 32 -9.08 -3.26 -3.05
CA ASP A 32 -9.32 -2.61 -4.34
C ASP A 32 -10.34 -1.49 -4.14
N VAL A 33 -9.89 -0.23 -4.29
CA VAL A 33 -10.78 0.91 -4.12
C VAL A 33 -11.73 1.10 -5.30
N GLY A 34 -11.63 0.26 -6.33
CA GLY A 34 -12.61 0.20 -7.40
C GLY A 34 -13.86 -0.60 -7.02
N THR A 35 -13.85 -1.28 -5.87
CA THR A 35 -15.02 -2.01 -5.37
C THR A 35 -15.71 -1.21 -4.28
N PRO A 36 -17.04 -1.38 -4.08
CA PRO A 36 -17.75 -0.67 -3.01
C PRO A 36 -17.15 -0.90 -1.63
N ASP A 37 -16.83 -2.16 -1.30
CA ASP A 37 -16.25 -2.49 0.00
C ASP A 37 -14.87 -1.87 0.17
N GLY A 38 -14.05 -1.92 -0.87
CA GLY A 38 -12.71 -1.35 -0.84
C GLY A 38 -12.73 0.17 -0.63
N VAL A 39 -13.68 0.86 -1.28
CA VAL A 39 -13.84 2.31 -1.09
C VAL A 39 -14.18 2.64 0.35
N VAL A 40 -15.12 1.90 0.95
CA VAL A 40 -15.53 2.15 2.33
C VAL A 40 -14.35 1.98 3.29
N ILE A 41 -13.61 0.88 3.15
CA ILE A 41 -12.45 0.60 4.00
C ILE A 41 -11.38 1.68 3.81
N PHE A 42 -11.14 2.07 2.56
CA PHE A 42 -10.15 3.09 2.23
C PHE A 42 -10.51 4.42 2.91
N GLN A 43 -11.77 4.87 2.75
CA GLN A 43 -12.21 6.13 3.33
C GLN A 43 -12.21 6.11 4.85
N ALA A 44 -12.45 4.96 5.45
CA ALA A 44 -12.45 4.82 6.91
C ALA A 44 -11.04 4.87 7.50
N ASN A 45 -10.02 4.45 6.75
CA ASN A 45 -8.68 4.27 7.29
C ASN A 45 -7.64 5.23 6.72
N VAL A 46 -7.97 5.97 5.66
CA VAL A 46 -7.02 6.87 5.00
C VAL A 46 -7.61 8.28 4.99
N SER A 47 -6.86 9.26 5.50
CA SER A 47 -7.35 10.63 5.56
C SER A 47 -7.54 11.20 4.16
N ALA A 48 -8.42 12.20 4.04
CA ALA A 48 -8.73 12.83 2.76
C ALA A 48 -7.50 13.46 2.11
N GLN A 49 -6.48 13.78 2.90
CA GLN A 49 -5.24 14.38 2.39
C GLN A 49 -4.32 13.37 1.71
N HIS A 50 -4.56 12.07 1.92
CA HIS A 50 -3.67 11.00 1.44
C HIS A 50 -4.42 9.97 0.62
N ARG A 51 -5.30 10.44 -0.29
CA ARG A 51 -6.13 9.54 -1.11
C ARG A 51 -5.55 9.22 -2.46
N GLN A 52 -4.27 9.46 -2.64
CA GLN A 52 -3.54 9.02 -3.82
C GLN A 52 -3.26 7.52 -3.73
N LEU A 53 -3.13 6.85 -4.88
CA LEU A 53 -2.88 5.41 -4.92
C LEU A 53 -1.54 5.14 -5.58
N PRO A 54 -0.83 4.10 -5.12
CA PRO A 54 -1.19 3.23 -4.01
C PRO A 54 -1.05 3.95 -2.66
N GLN A 55 -1.78 3.48 -1.65
CA GLN A 55 -1.52 3.86 -0.27
C GLN A 55 -1.18 2.60 0.49
N ILE A 56 -0.11 2.65 1.27
CA ILE A 56 0.46 1.48 1.90
C ILE A 56 0.67 1.76 3.38
N PHE A 57 0.28 0.79 4.20
CA PHE A 57 0.47 0.84 5.65
C PHE A 57 1.29 -0.37 6.08
N ILE A 58 2.25 -0.15 6.95
CA ILE A 58 3.03 -1.23 7.56
C ILE A 58 2.86 -1.12 9.08
N ASN A 59 2.33 -2.17 9.67
CA ASN A 59 2.04 -2.23 11.12
C ASN A 59 1.21 -1.02 11.55
N ASN A 60 0.18 -0.70 10.76
CA ASN A 60 -0.78 0.40 10.99
C ASN A 60 -0.17 1.80 10.85
N GLN A 61 1.04 1.92 10.34
CA GLN A 61 1.65 3.21 10.04
C GLN A 61 1.65 3.47 8.54
N ARG A 62 1.16 4.64 8.14
CA ARG A 62 1.14 5.01 6.74
C ARG A 62 2.57 5.26 6.25
N VAL A 63 2.98 4.50 5.25
CA VAL A 63 4.27 4.76 4.60
C VAL A 63 4.10 5.53 3.29
N GLY A 64 2.87 5.63 2.80
CA GLY A 64 2.54 6.42 1.61
C GLY A 64 2.44 5.57 0.37
N GLY A 65 2.92 6.09 -0.75
CA GLY A 65 2.88 5.43 -2.04
C GLY A 65 4.11 4.58 -2.31
N LEU A 66 4.44 4.42 -3.59
CA LEU A 66 5.55 3.57 -4.01
C LEU A 66 6.88 4.04 -3.42
N ALA A 67 7.16 5.36 -3.47
CA ALA A 67 8.41 5.89 -2.93
C ALA A 67 8.51 5.65 -1.42
N GLY A 68 7.40 5.83 -0.69
CA GLY A 68 7.37 5.55 0.74
C GLY A 68 7.59 4.09 1.05
N LEU A 69 7.02 3.19 0.24
CA LEU A 69 7.25 1.76 0.40
C LEU A 69 8.72 1.42 0.18
N GLN A 70 9.33 1.95 -0.87
CA GLN A 70 10.74 1.71 -1.16
C GLN A 70 11.63 2.15 0.00
N ALA A 71 11.37 3.33 0.55
CA ALA A 71 12.13 3.86 1.68
C ALA A 71 11.95 2.99 2.93
N ALA A 72 10.71 2.58 3.20
CA ALA A 72 10.41 1.75 4.38
C ALA A 72 11.09 0.38 4.29
N LEU A 73 11.03 -0.25 3.12
CA LEU A 73 11.67 -1.57 2.92
C LEU A 73 13.18 -1.47 3.05
N LYS A 74 13.76 -0.39 2.55
CA LYS A 74 15.20 -0.17 2.65
C LYS A 74 15.64 -0.07 4.11
N GLN A 75 14.86 0.63 4.95
CA GLN A 75 15.14 0.71 6.37
C GLN A 75 15.03 -0.64 7.07
N ILE A 76 14.00 -1.39 6.73
CA ILE A 76 13.79 -2.72 7.32
C ILE A 76 14.93 -3.65 6.94
N GLU A 77 15.36 -3.64 5.67
CA GLU A 77 16.44 -4.48 5.19
C GLU A 77 17.80 -4.06 5.73
N GLY A 78 17.97 -2.77 6.02
CA GLY A 78 19.22 -2.24 6.52
C GLY A 78 19.43 -2.37 8.01
N SER A 79 18.42 -2.86 8.74
CA SER A 79 18.48 -2.96 10.20
C SER A 79 18.95 -4.31 10.70
#